data_ce620d15adf63f40aa5f07c4556129a7
#
_entry.id   ce620d15adf63f40aa5f07c4556129a7
#
_cell.length_a   1.000
_cell.length_b   1.000
_cell.length_c   1.000
_cell.angle_alpha   90.00
_cell.angle_beta   90.00
_cell.angle_gamma   90.00
#
_symmetry.space_group_name_H-M   'P 1'
#
loop_
_entity.id
_entity.type
_entity.pdbx_description
1 polymer ?
#
loop_
_entity_poly.entity_id
_entity_poly.type
_entity_poly.pdbx_seq_one_letter_code
_entity_poly.pdbx_strand_id
1 'polypeptide(L)'
;MSPLAQRQAQLMDWINHSTPFLCQQLHMGYGDASFRRYFRFTFEGHTIIAVDAPPKFEDSHKFALVAELLAANGLKVPDILAADHDLGFYCLNDFGDVQLAHRLNEKNCHELYPQALALLPKVQQCVATSQAPLPVYDHKLFSAEFEIFTQWLLNVHLSLTITATQQALLTDTFNVLADSFFEQPKVGVHRDFHSRNLMMLDDNEIGVIDFQDAVVGPITYDAVSLLRDCYRRWPDEWVSDWLHAFHGQFYAQYPLAQFTRWFDLTGMQRHIKASGIFARLHHRDGKSDYLGDIPRTLGYLVDIGRLYPQLSAFSDFIEQDVLPNVLAAQHSEKTKIVSLASGKG
;
A
#
# COMPACT_ATOMS: atom_id res chain seq x y z
N MET A 1 4.14 13.92 31.33
CA MET A 1 4.47 13.82 29.87
C MET A 1 3.74 12.62 29.32
N SER A 2 3.11 12.73 28.15
CA SER A 2 2.47 11.54 27.53
C SER A 2 3.53 10.52 27.10
N PRO A 3 3.20 9.21 26.99
CA PRO A 3 4.16 8.21 26.50
C PRO A 3 4.78 8.57 25.16
N LEU A 4 4.00 9.18 24.26
CA LEU A 4 4.47 9.64 22.95
C LEU A 4 5.48 10.79 23.05
N ALA A 5 5.26 11.75 23.93
CA ALA A 5 6.20 12.86 24.17
C ALA A 5 7.49 12.37 24.83
N GLN A 6 7.40 11.37 25.70
CA GLN A 6 8.58 10.75 26.31
C GLN A 6 9.45 10.02 25.27
N ARG A 7 8.84 9.25 24.35
CA ARG A 7 9.59 8.59 23.28
C ARG A 7 10.22 9.57 22.30
N GLN A 8 9.55 10.70 21.99
CA GLN A 8 10.14 11.73 21.15
C GLN A 8 11.36 12.40 21.82
N ALA A 9 11.30 12.62 23.14
CA ALA A 9 12.45 13.12 23.88
C ALA A 9 13.62 12.11 23.89
N GLN A 10 13.32 10.81 24.03
CA GLN A 10 14.33 9.74 23.94
C GLN A 10 14.96 9.67 22.54
N LEU A 11 14.16 9.81 21.47
CA LEU A 11 14.68 9.85 20.09
C LEU A 11 15.65 11.03 19.92
N MET A 12 15.28 12.22 20.38
CA MET A 12 16.13 13.40 20.29
C MET A 12 17.42 13.25 21.10
N ASP A 13 17.34 12.68 22.30
CA ASP A 13 18.49 12.38 23.14
C ASP A 13 19.45 11.37 22.47
N TRP A 14 18.90 10.29 21.89
CA TRP A 14 19.67 9.32 21.15
C TRP A 14 20.37 9.95 19.93
N ILE A 15 19.68 10.79 19.14
CA ILE A 15 20.29 11.49 18.01
C ILE A 15 21.51 12.29 18.46
N ASN A 16 21.36 13.08 19.53
CA ASN A 16 22.39 14.01 20.00
C ASN A 16 23.58 13.34 20.71
N HIS A 17 23.42 12.16 21.28
CA HIS A 17 24.47 11.52 22.09
C HIS A 17 25.03 10.23 21.49
N SER A 18 24.30 9.59 20.56
CA SER A 18 24.65 8.25 20.03
C SER A 18 24.82 8.24 18.51
N THR A 19 24.64 9.36 17.82
CA THR A 19 24.83 9.50 16.37
C THR A 19 25.78 10.66 16.07
N PRO A 20 26.30 10.80 14.83
CA PRO A 20 27.11 11.95 14.45
C PRO A 20 26.30 13.24 14.24
N PHE A 21 24.98 13.21 14.43
CA PHE A 21 24.10 14.33 14.17
C PHE A 21 23.82 15.15 15.41
N LEU A 22 23.49 16.45 15.20
CA LEU A 22 22.97 17.36 16.22
C LEU A 22 21.57 17.81 15.83
N CYS A 23 20.58 17.44 16.63
CA CYS A 23 19.19 17.79 16.43
C CYS A 23 18.73 18.84 17.46
N GLN A 24 18.41 20.03 17.02
CA GLN A 24 17.86 21.08 17.88
C GLN A 24 16.33 20.95 18.04
N GLN A 25 15.66 20.51 16.99
CA GLN A 25 14.21 20.37 16.95
C GLN A 25 13.79 19.26 16.00
N LEU A 26 12.84 18.43 16.45
CA LEU A 26 12.15 17.43 15.64
C LEU A 26 10.81 17.99 15.16
N HIS A 27 10.65 18.11 13.84
CA HIS A 27 9.39 18.45 13.21
C HIS A 27 8.65 17.17 12.82
N MET A 28 7.42 17.01 13.29
CA MET A 28 6.62 15.83 12.93
C MET A 28 6.36 15.84 11.43
N GLY A 29 6.76 14.76 10.77
CA GLY A 29 6.42 14.50 9.38
C GLY A 29 5.00 13.91 9.26
N TYR A 30 4.60 13.57 8.05
CA TYR A 30 3.33 12.89 7.82
C TYR A 30 3.39 11.48 8.43
N GLY A 31 2.48 11.20 9.36
CA GLY A 31 2.33 9.85 9.94
C GLY A 31 1.49 8.99 9.02
N ASP A 32 1.98 7.81 8.67
CA ASP A 32 1.22 6.79 7.96
C ASP A 32 0.36 5.95 8.91
N ALA A 33 -0.33 4.96 8.37
CA ALA A 33 -1.24 4.06 9.09
C ALA A 33 -0.54 3.06 10.04
N SER A 34 0.78 3.21 10.30
CA SER A 34 1.59 2.35 11.17
C SER A 34 1.82 2.96 12.56
N PHE A 35 2.46 2.18 13.43
CA PHE A 35 2.94 2.67 14.74
C PHE A 35 4.24 3.46 14.63
N ARG A 36 4.84 3.55 13.44
CA ARG A 36 6.02 4.36 13.18
C ARG A 36 5.66 5.83 13.16
N ARG A 37 6.58 6.63 13.70
CA ARG A 37 6.50 8.09 13.65
C ARG A 37 7.73 8.61 12.93
N TYR A 38 7.51 9.48 12.00
CA TYR A 38 8.56 10.11 11.20
C TYR A 38 8.70 11.56 11.61
N PHE A 39 9.93 11.97 11.85
CA PHE A 39 10.28 13.35 12.18
C PHE A 39 11.36 13.82 11.21
N ARG A 40 11.33 15.08 10.89
CA ARG A 40 12.36 15.73 10.07
C ARG A 40 13.17 16.69 10.94
N PHE A 41 14.49 16.71 10.75
CA PHE A 41 15.38 17.70 11.34
C PHE A 41 16.45 18.08 10.33
N THR A 42 17.16 19.23 10.60
CA THR A 42 18.24 19.72 9.74
C THR A 42 19.57 19.59 10.46
N PHE A 43 20.56 19.06 9.76
CA PHE A 43 21.93 18.98 10.20
C PHE A 43 22.87 19.40 9.05
N GLU A 44 23.73 20.41 9.27
CA GLU A 44 24.68 20.94 8.28
C GLU A 44 24.05 21.29 6.91
N GLY A 45 22.84 21.82 6.93
CA GLY A 45 22.10 22.22 5.72
C GLY A 45 21.37 21.08 4.99
N HIS A 46 21.48 19.83 5.48
CA HIS A 46 20.76 18.67 4.95
C HIS A 46 19.58 18.31 5.83
N THR A 47 18.49 17.87 5.21
CA THR A 47 17.34 17.33 5.93
C THR A 47 17.53 15.82 6.17
N ILE A 48 17.18 15.37 7.37
CA ILE A 48 17.28 13.99 7.82
C ILE A 48 15.93 13.58 8.38
N ILE A 49 15.53 12.35 8.08
CA ILE A 49 14.33 11.73 8.65
C ILE A 49 14.75 10.90 9.86
N ALA A 50 14.27 11.28 11.04
CA ALA A 50 14.38 10.47 12.25
C ALA A 50 13.11 9.63 12.44
N VAL A 51 13.27 8.36 12.69
CA VAL A 51 12.16 7.40 12.81
C VAL A 51 12.12 6.84 14.22
N ASP A 52 10.92 6.87 14.79
CA ASP A 52 10.55 6.16 16.00
C ASP A 52 9.65 4.98 15.64
N ALA A 53 10.23 3.78 15.67
CA ALA A 53 9.56 2.49 15.40
C ALA A 53 9.56 1.65 16.69
N PRO A 54 8.55 1.81 17.58
CA PRO A 54 8.57 1.15 18.88
C PRO A 54 8.71 -0.38 18.74
N PRO A 55 9.73 -1.04 19.33
CA PRO A 55 10.03 -2.47 19.12
C PRO A 55 8.90 -3.42 19.51
N LYS A 56 7.95 -2.97 20.33
CA LYS A 56 6.76 -3.74 20.67
C LYS A 56 5.84 -4.00 19.48
N PHE A 57 5.88 -3.10 18.47
CA PHE A 57 4.93 -3.10 17.35
C PHE A 57 5.64 -3.18 16.00
N GLU A 58 6.91 -2.79 15.93
CA GLU A 58 7.65 -2.63 14.69
C GLU A 58 9.02 -3.31 14.79
N ASP A 59 9.42 -3.97 13.72
CA ASP A 59 10.74 -4.60 13.59
C ASP A 59 11.66 -3.71 12.75
N SER A 60 12.46 -2.87 13.44
CA SER A 60 13.42 -1.98 12.78
C SER A 60 14.59 -2.73 12.17
N HIS A 61 14.94 -3.93 12.69
CA HIS A 61 15.99 -4.76 12.12
C HIS A 61 15.56 -5.34 10.76
N LYS A 62 14.32 -5.83 10.67
CA LYS A 62 13.73 -6.27 9.41
C LYS A 62 13.70 -5.14 8.37
N PHE A 63 13.35 -3.91 8.78
CA PHE A 63 13.38 -2.74 7.90
C PHE A 63 14.77 -2.56 7.29
N ALA A 64 15.83 -2.60 8.10
CA ALA A 64 17.21 -2.44 7.64
C ALA A 64 17.63 -3.53 6.64
N LEU A 65 17.30 -4.79 6.93
CA LEU A 65 17.59 -5.92 6.04
C LEU A 65 16.89 -5.81 4.67
N VAL A 66 15.65 -5.36 4.66
CA VAL A 66 14.90 -5.18 3.40
C VAL A 66 15.44 -3.97 2.64
N ALA A 67 15.80 -2.87 3.31
CA ALA A 67 16.46 -1.74 2.67
C ALA A 67 17.76 -2.14 1.98
N GLU A 68 18.64 -2.89 2.68
CA GLU A 68 19.88 -3.43 2.13
C GLU A 68 19.63 -4.30 0.89
N LEU A 69 18.64 -5.20 0.96
CA LEU A 69 18.26 -6.09 -0.14
C LEU A 69 17.82 -5.30 -1.39
N LEU A 70 16.95 -4.30 -1.21
CA LEU A 70 16.47 -3.47 -2.32
C LEU A 70 17.60 -2.62 -2.93
N ALA A 71 18.44 -2.01 -2.11
CA ALA A 71 19.60 -1.24 -2.55
C ALA A 71 20.60 -2.10 -3.32
N ALA A 72 20.89 -3.32 -2.85
CA ALA A 72 21.78 -4.27 -3.51
C ALA A 72 21.27 -4.70 -4.90
N ASN A 73 19.94 -4.65 -5.12
CA ASN A 73 19.32 -4.89 -6.43
C ASN A 73 19.16 -3.60 -7.27
N GLY A 74 19.78 -2.49 -6.87
CA GLY A 74 19.84 -1.26 -7.62
C GLY A 74 18.56 -0.44 -7.60
N LEU A 75 17.77 -0.56 -6.51
CA LEU A 75 16.65 0.33 -6.21
C LEU A 75 17.14 1.51 -5.36
N LYS A 76 16.60 2.69 -5.60
CA LYS A 76 16.80 3.85 -4.74
C LYS A 76 15.84 3.72 -3.54
N VAL A 77 16.38 3.41 -2.38
CA VAL A 77 15.67 3.38 -1.10
C VAL A 77 16.39 4.30 -0.13
N PRO A 78 15.73 4.81 0.93
CA PRO A 78 16.40 5.64 1.92
C PRO A 78 17.59 4.92 2.56
N ASP A 79 18.76 5.56 2.55
CA ASP A 79 19.95 5.10 3.26
C ASP A 79 19.74 5.21 4.76
N ILE A 80 20.14 4.19 5.51
CA ILE A 80 20.12 4.20 6.96
C ILE A 80 21.44 4.82 7.44
N LEU A 81 21.37 6.07 7.90
CA LEU A 81 22.53 6.86 8.31
C LEU A 81 22.98 6.53 9.74
N ALA A 82 22.06 6.13 10.60
CA ALA A 82 22.28 5.64 11.95
C ALA A 82 21.09 4.78 12.39
N ALA A 83 21.32 3.78 13.25
CA ALA A 83 20.24 2.95 13.79
C ALA A 83 20.56 2.45 15.20
N ASP A 84 19.53 2.32 16.02
CA ASP A 84 19.49 1.58 17.28
C ASP A 84 18.24 0.69 17.25
N HIS A 85 18.46 -0.58 16.95
CA HIS A 85 17.35 -1.54 16.78
C HIS A 85 16.70 -1.92 18.10
N ASP A 86 17.42 -1.86 19.22
CA ASP A 86 16.88 -2.16 20.55
C ASP A 86 15.92 -1.07 21.02
N LEU A 87 16.23 0.19 20.70
CA LEU A 87 15.33 1.32 20.93
C LEU A 87 14.30 1.50 19.83
N GLY A 88 14.54 0.93 18.64
CA GLY A 88 13.71 1.13 17.44
C GLY A 88 13.83 2.55 16.87
N PHE A 89 15.03 3.14 16.96
CA PHE A 89 15.33 4.46 16.42
C PHE A 89 16.29 4.36 15.24
N TYR A 90 16.03 5.15 14.19
CA TYR A 90 16.98 5.27 13.08
C TYR A 90 16.86 6.61 12.38
N CYS A 91 17.95 7.02 11.72
CA CYS A 91 18.02 8.19 10.86
C CYS A 91 18.17 7.75 9.42
N LEU A 92 17.40 8.37 8.53
CA LEU A 92 17.41 8.11 7.09
C LEU A 92 17.75 9.40 6.34
N ASN A 93 18.33 9.29 5.14
CA ASN A 93 18.33 10.44 4.23
C ASN A 93 16.88 10.78 3.82
N ASP A 94 16.65 12.04 3.51
CA ASP A 94 15.33 12.56 3.18
C ASP A 94 15.14 12.58 1.65
N PHE A 95 14.12 11.89 1.15
CA PHE A 95 13.72 11.91 -0.25
C PHE A 95 12.82 13.10 -0.62
N GLY A 96 12.61 14.03 0.32
CA GLY A 96 11.73 15.18 0.12
C GLY A 96 10.25 14.84 0.25
N ASP A 97 9.40 15.67 -0.37
CA ASP A 97 7.94 15.61 -0.19
C ASP A 97 7.18 15.28 -1.49
N VAL A 98 7.88 15.05 -2.60
CA VAL A 98 7.26 14.88 -3.91
C VAL A 98 7.02 13.40 -4.20
N GLN A 99 5.83 12.92 -3.89
CA GLN A 99 5.39 11.59 -4.30
C GLN A 99 5.06 11.57 -5.81
N LEU A 100 5.23 10.40 -6.44
CA LEU A 100 4.80 10.19 -7.84
C LEU A 100 3.32 10.56 -8.02
N ALA A 101 2.47 10.23 -7.05
CA ALA A 101 1.05 10.59 -7.03
C ALA A 101 0.80 12.10 -7.23
N HIS A 102 1.67 12.97 -6.69
CA HIS A 102 1.56 14.43 -6.82
C HIS A 102 2.01 14.96 -8.19
N ARG A 103 2.86 14.22 -8.87
CA ARG A 103 3.40 14.60 -10.19
C ARG A 103 2.55 14.09 -11.34
N LEU A 104 1.85 12.95 -11.15
CA LEU A 104 1.07 12.30 -12.19
C LEU A 104 -0.09 13.18 -12.69
N ASN A 105 -0.17 13.34 -14.00
CA ASN A 105 -1.27 13.94 -14.74
C ASN A 105 -1.37 13.33 -16.14
N GLU A 106 -2.41 13.66 -16.92
CA GLU A 106 -2.66 13.10 -18.25
C GLU A 106 -1.53 13.35 -19.26
N LYS A 107 -0.71 14.40 -19.06
CA LYS A 107 0.38 14.75 -20.00
C LYS A 107 1.64 13.92 -19.78
N ASN A 108 1.88 13.46 -18.55
CA ASN A 108 3.13 12.79 -18.19
C ASN A 108 2.96 11.34 -17.74
N CYS A 109 1.73 10.84 -17.56
CA CYS A 109 1.51 9.47 -17.08
C CYS A 109 2.09 8.43 -18.04
N HIS A 110 2.06 8.66 -19.36
CA HIS A 110 2.62 7.77 -20.37
C HIS A 110 4.16 7.69 -20.36
N GLU A 111 4.82 8.59 -19.66
CA GLU A 111 6.25 8.57 -19.41
C GLU A 111 6.58 7.97 -18.03
N LEU A 112 5.88 8.42 -16.99
CA LEU A 112 6.20 8.10 -15.61
C LEU A 112 5.79 6.66 -15.21
N TYR A 113 4.67 6.13 -15.72
CA TYR A 113 4.28 4.74 -15.42
C TYR A 113 5.24 3.72 -16.00
N PRO A 114 5.69 3.80 -17.27
CA PRO A 114 6.76 2.93 -17.77
C PRO A 114 8.06 3.00 -16.96
N GLN A 115 8.47 4.19 -16.49
CA GLN A 115 9.64 4.34 -15.62
C GLN A 115 9.46 3.61 -14.29
N ALA A 116 8.30 3.77 -13.64
CA ALA A 116 7.99 3.09 -12.39
C ALA A 116 7.88 1.56 -12.58
N LEU A 117 7.24 1.08 -13.65
CA LEU A 117 7.13 -0.33 -13.99
C LEU A 117 8.50 -0.97 -14.24
N ALA A 118 9.46 -0.23 -14.83
CA ALA A 118 10.82 -0.72 -15.07
C ALA A 118 11.61 -1.02 -13.79
N LEU A 119 11.14 -0.58 -12.62
CA LEU A 119 11.73 -0.94 -11.32
C LEU A 119 11.29 -2.34 -10.85
N LEU A 120 10.11 -2.82 -11.30
CA LEU A 120 9.53 -4.07 -10.80
C LEU A 120 10.41 -5.30 -11.03
N PRO A 121 11.10 -5.50 -12.17
CA PRO A 121 12.02 -6.62 -12.32
C PRO A 121 13.14 -6.66 -11.28
N LYS A 122 13.57 -5.50 -10.76
CA LYS A 122 14.54 -5.40 -9.67
C LYS A 122 13.92 -5.77 -8.33
N VAL A 123 12.70 -5.27 -8.02
CA VAL A 123 11.93 -5.67 -6.83
C VAL A 123 11.72 -7.17 -6.82
N GLN A 124 11.39 -7.76 -7.95
CA GLN A 124 11.06 -9.18 -8.09
C GLN A 124 12.26 -10.12 -7.87
N GLN A 125 13.48 -9.63 -8.01
CA GLN A 125 14.69 -10.38 -7.65
C GLN A 125 14.94 -10.43 -6.14
N CYS A 126 14.27 -9.56 -5.37
CA CYS A 126 14.42 -9.43 -3.93
C CYS A 126 13.60 -10.51 -3.20
N VAL A 127 14.12 -11.73 -3.09
CA VAL A 127 13.42 -12.88 -2.46
C VAL A 127 14.00 -13.28 -1.10
N ALA A 128 15.22 -12.84 -0.78
CA ALA A 128 15.90 -13.15 0.49
C ALA A 128 16.84 -12.02 0.88
N THR A 129 16.86 -11.67 2.17
CA THR A 129 17.86 -10.79 2.79
C THR A 129 19.18 -11.53 3.02
N SER A 130 20.19 -10.82 3.50
CA SER A 130 21.47 -11.43 3.92
C SER A 130 21.32 -12.45 5.07
N GLN A 131 20.21 -12.42 5.80
CA GLN A 131 19.99 -13.28 6.97
C GLN A 131 18.92 -14.35 6.76
N ALA A 132 17.86 -14.07 5.97
CA ALA A 132 16.74 -14.99 5.81
C ALA A 132 15.97 -14.73 4.50
N PRO A 133 15.24 -15.73 3.97
CA PRO A 133 14.24 -15.50 2.94
C PRO A 133 13.19 -14.49 3.39
N LEU A 134 12.63 -13.71 2.44
CA LEU A 134 11.44 -12.92 2.73
C LEU A 134 10.27 -13.84 3.09
N PRO A 135 9.34 -13.39 3.96
CA PRO A 135 8.12 -14.15 4.26
C PRO A 135 7.35 -14.49 2.98
N VAL A 136 6.76 -15.68 2.95
CA VAL A 136 5.91 -16.09 1.83
C VAL A 136 4.51 -15.51 2.01
N TYR A 137 3.93 -14.97 0.94
CA TYR A 137 2.52 -14.64 0.89
C TYR A 137 1.72 -15.94 0.75
N ASP A 138 1.39 -16.55 1.89
CA ASP A 138 0.73 -17.84 1.99
C ASP A 138 -0.81 -17.73 2.04
N HIS A 139 -1.49 -18.90 2.05
CA HIS A 139 -2.95 -18.97 2.16
C HIS A 139 -3.48 -18.34 3.46
N LYS A 140 -2.71 -18.38 4.54
CA LYS A 140 -3.13 -17.78 5.82
C LYS A 140 -3.20 -16.26 5.72
N LEU A 141 -2.16 -15.64 5.15
CA LEU A 141 -2.14 -14.18 4.92
C LEU A 141 -3.25 -13.78 3.93
N PHE A 142 -3.40 -14.54 2.83
CA PHE A 142 -4.43 -14.31 1.84
C PHE A 142 -5.85 -14.35 2.44
N SER A 143 -6.17 -15.36 3.24
CA SER A 143 -7.48 -15.49 3.90
C SER A 143 -7.71 -14.37 4.93
N ALA A 144 -6.69 -14.02 5.71
CA ALA A 144 -6.80 -12.93 6.69
C ALA A 144 -7.12 -11.57 6.03
N GLU A 145 -6.62 -11.33 4.81
CA GLU A 145 -6.93 -10.11 4.06
C GLU A 145 -8.38 -10.07 3.56
N PHE A 146 -9.00 -11.21 3.21
CA PHE A 146 -10.44 -11.27 2.93
C PHE A 146 -11.30 -11.10 4.18
N GLU A 147 -10.84 -11.61 5.32
CA GLU A 147 -11.51 -11.39 6.59
C GLU A 147 -11.58 -9.90 6.96
N ILE A 148 -10.56 -9.11 6.60
CA ILE A 148 -10.58 -7.66 6.79
C ILE A 148 -11.75 -7.02 6.01
N PHE A 149 -12.00 -7.44 4.78
CA PHE A 149 -13.13 -6.95 3.98
C PHE A 149 -14.47 -7.31 4.61
N THR A 150 -14.68 -8.58 4.92
CA THR A 150 -15.95 -9.03 5.47
C THR A 150 -16.23 -8.44 6.85
N GLN A 151 -15.22 -8.40 7.72
CA GLN A 151 -15.37 -7.88 9.07
C GLN A 151 -15.52 -6.35 9.08
N TRP A 152 -14.59 -5.63 8.44
CA TRP A 152 -14.52 -4.18 8.62
C TRP A 152 -15.39 -3.41 7.64
N LEU A 153 -15.46 -3.80 6.37
CA LEU A 153 -16.34 -3.12 5.43
C LEU A 153 -17.77 -3.61 5.56
N LEU A 154 -18.03 -4.91 5.38
CA LEU A 154 -19.41 -5.39 5.32
C LEU A 154 -20.09 -5.34 6.69
N ASN A 155 -19.47 -5.88 7.74
CA ASN A 155 -20.10 -5.97 9.05
C ASN A 155 -20.00 -4.67 9.85
N VAL A 156 -18.78 -4.12 10.07
CA VAL A 156 -18.59 -2.98 10.97
C VAL A 156 -19.04 -1.67 10.34
N HIS A 157 -18.56 -1.38 9.10
CA HIS A 157 -18.83 -0.09 8.47
C HIS A 157 -20.24 0.01 7.91
N LEU A 158 -20.71 -1.03 7.22
CA LEU A 158 -22.00 -1.03 6.55
C LEU A 158 -23.12 -1.71 7.36
N SER A 159 -22.80 -2.45 8.44
CA SER A 159 -23.74 -3.21 9.25
C SER A 159 -24.61 -4.17 8.42
N LEU A 160 -24.05 -4.72 7.33
CA LEU A 160 -24.75 -5.64 6.46
C LEU A 160 -24.90 -7.01 7.12
N THR A 161 -26.10 -7.56 7.08
CA THR A 161 -26.37 -8.95 7.46
C THR A 161 -26.16 -9.84 6.24
N ILE A 162 -25.05 -10.58 6.21
CA ILE A 162 -24.70 -11.47 5.10
C ILE A 162 -25.55 -12.74 5.18
N THR A 163 -26.32 -13.02 4.15
CA THR A 163 -27.13 -14.24 4.03
C THR A 163 -26.25 -15.47 3.75
N ALA A 164 -26.76 -16.68 3.96
CA ALA A 164 -26.05 -17.91 3.64
C ALA A 164 -25.66 -18.00 2.14
N THR A 165 -26.51 -17.50 1.25
CA THR A 165 -26.24 -17.43 -0.20
C THR A 165 -25.09 -16.47 -0.51
N GLN A 166 -25.08 -15.28 0.10
CA GLN A 166 -23.98 -14.31 -0.07
C GLN A 166 -22.67 -14.83 0.55
N GLN A 167 -22.73 -15.55 1.68
CA GLN A 167 -21.56 -16.18 2.27
C GLN A 167 -20.96 -17.26 1.33
N ALA A 168 -21.80 -18.06 0.70
CA ALA A 168 -21.34 -19.04 -0.29
C ALA A 168 -20.71 -18.33 -1.51
N LEU A 169 -21.35 -17.27 -2.03
CA LEU A 169 -20.81 -16.44 -3.12
C LEU A 169 -19.44 -15.85 -2.77
N LEU A 170 -19.26 -15.31 -1.57
CA LEU A 170 -17.97 -14.79 -1.11
C LEU A 170 -16.91 -15.90 -1.08
N THR A 171 -17.27 -17.09 -0.54
CA THR A 171 -16.36 -18.23 -0.46
C THR A 171 -15.92 -18.68 -1.85
N ASP A 172 -16.86 -18.84 -2.79
CA ASP A 172 -16.56 -19.25 -4.16
C ASP A 172 -15.69 -18.24 -4.89
N THR A 173 -16.00 -16.94 -4.71
CA THR A 173 -15.17 -15.84 -5.26
C THR A 173 -13.75 -15.92 -4.72
N PHE A 174 -13.58 -16.06 -3.41
CA PHE A 174 -12.25 -16.10 -2.78
C PHE A 174 -11.45 -17.33 -3.25
N ASN A 175 -12.08 -18.47 -3.47
CA ASN A 175 -11.44 -19.66 -4.04
C ASN A 175 -10.94 -19.40 -5.47
N VAL A 176 -11.76 -18.80 -6.34
CA VAL A 176 -11.36 -18.44 -7.72
C VAL A 176 -10.16 -17.47 -7.71
N LEU A 177 -10.18 -16.48 -6.82
CA LEU A 177 -9.07 -15.53 -6.69
C LEU A 177 -7.81 -16.20 -6.11
N ALA A 178 -7.96 -17.10 -5.14
CA ALA A 178 -6.85 -17.86 -4.57
C ALA A 178 -6.17 -18.75 -5.59
N ASP A 179 -6.93 -19.50 -6.38
CA ASP A 179 -6.40 -20.37 -7.42
C ASP A 179 -5.53 -19.57 -8.40
N SER A 180 -6.03 -18.43 -8.89
CA SER A 180 -5.27 -17.57 -9.79
C SER A 180 -4.06 -16.91 -9.13
N PHE A 181 -4.14 -16.57 -7.85
CA PHE A 181 -3.07 -15.94 -7.09
C PHE A 181 -1.90 -16.90 -6.84
N PHE A 182 -2.21 -18.14 -6.48
CA PHE A 182 -1.20 -19.13 -6.11
C PHE A 182 -0.62 -19.89 -7.29
N GLU A 183 -1.27 -19.93 -8.46
CA GLU A 183 -0.71 -20.51 -9.69
C GLU A 183 0.43 -19.69 -10.29
N GLN A 184 0.52 -18.38 -9.96
CA GLN A 184 1.52 -17.49 -10.52
C GLN A 184 2.94 -17.80 -10.05
N PRO A 185 3.97 -17.48 -10.86
CA PRO A 185 5.36 -17.47 -10.41
C PRO A 185 5.55 -16.62 -9.16
N LYS A 186 6.37 -17.10 -8.22
CA LYS A 186 6.66 -16.43 -6.95
C LYS A 186 7.93 -15.61 -7.07
N VAL A 187 7.83 -14.34 -6.76
CA VAL A 187 8.90 -13.33 -6.87
C VAL A 187 8.89 -12.43 -5.63
N GLY A 188 9.89 -11.58 -5.48
CA GLY A 188 9.85 -10.49 -4.50
C GLY A 188 8.70 -9.53 -4.82
N VAL A 189 7.95 -9.16 -3.81
CA VAL A 189 6.79 -8.28 -3.87
C VAL A 189 6.89 -7.24 -2.76
N HIS A 190 6.80 -5.98 -3.14
CA HIS A 190 6.80 -4.85 -2.21
C HIS A 190 5.50 -4.77 -1.40
N ARG A 191 4.37 -5.21 -1.97
CA ARG A 191 2.97 -5.18 -1.49
C ARG A 191 2.29 -3.82 -1.63
N ASP A 192 2.98 -2.73 -1.38
CA ASP A 192 2.42 -1.38 -1.42
C ASP A 192 3.16 -0.49 -2.44
N PHE A 193 3.47 -1.07 -3.63
CA PHE A 193 4.13 -0.40 -4.75
C PHE A 193 3.14 0.48 -5.52
N HIS A 194 2.58 1.48 -4.87
CA HIS A 194 1.63 2.43 -5.45
C HIS A 194 2.22 3.85 -5.52
N SER A 195 1.56 4.73 -6.23
CA SER A 195 2.06 6.07 -6.56
C SER A 195 2.40 6.95 -5.34
N ARG A 196 1.84 6.67 -4.15
CA ARG A 196 2.16 7.40 -2.90
C ARG A 196 3.44 6.91 -2.22
N ASN A 197 3.91 5.70 -2.53
CA ASN A 197 5.14 5.11 -1.97
C ASN A 197 6.32 5.18 -2.94
N LEU A 198 6.15 5.91 -4.04
CA LEU A 198 7.19 6.22 -5.00
C LEU A 198 7.51 7.71 -4.93
N MET A 199 8.78 8.05 -4.62
CA MET A 199 9.25 9.43 -4.45
C MET A 199 9.95 9.91 -5.71
N MET A 200 9.61 11.11 -6.17
CA MET A 200 10.32 11.75 -7.29
C MET A 200 11.54 12.49 -6.75
N LEU A 201 12.71 11.99 -7.07
CA LEU A 201 13.99 12.59 -6.66
C LEU A 201 14.39 13.73 -7.60
N ASP A 202 15.36 14.55 -7.19
CA ASP A 202 15.79 15.77 -7.93
C ASP A 202 16.32 15.49 -9.34
N ASP A 203 16.88 14.30 -9.56
CA ASP A 203 17.41 13.85 -10.86
C ASP A 203 16.35 13.14 -11.74
N ASN A 204 15.07 13.25 -11.39
CA ASN A 204 13.94 12.53 -11.97
C ASN A 204 14.00 10.99 -11.78
N GLU A 205 14.88 10.49 -10.94
CA GLU A 205 14.84 9.10 -10.51
C GLU A 205 13.66 8.85 -9.56
N ILE A 206 13.26 7.59 -9.45
CA ILE A 206 12.17 7.18 -8.55
C ILE A 206 12.77 6.46 -7.34
N GLY A 207 12.57 7.04 -6.16
CA GLY A 207 12.85 6.41 -4.89
C GLY A 207 11.67 5.56 -4.40
N VAL A 208 11.95 4.46 -3.73
CA VAL A 208 10.95 3.52 -3.21
C VAL A 208 10.98 3.55 -1.67
N ILE A 209 9.82 3.75 -1.06
CA ILE A 209 9.65 3.79 0.40
C ILE A 209 8.58 2.80 0.84
N ASP A 210 8.45 2.56 2.15
CA ASP A 210 7.41 1.72 2.78
C ASP A 210 7.49 0.22 2.38
N PHE A 211 8.70 -0.32 2.30
CA PHE A 211 9.03 -1.64 1.77
C PHE A 211 9.17 -2.74 2.83
N GLN A 212 9.06 -2.44 4.12
CA GLN A 212 9.34 -3.38 5.22
C GLN A 212 8.41 -4.59 5.27
N ASP A 213 7.25 -4.50 4.62
CA ASP A 213 6.28 -5.59 4.52
C ASP A 213 6.42 -6.43 3.24
N ALA A 214 7.59 -6.31 2.59
CA ALA A 214 7.91 -7.11 1.42
C ALA A 214 7.83 -8.62 1.70
N VAL A 215 7.38 -9.36 0.69
CA VAL A 215 7.14 -10.80 0.76
C VAL A 215 7.57 -11.49 -0.54
N VAL A 216 7.59 -12.81 -0.55
CA VAL A 216 7.61 -13.60 -1.79
C VAL A 216 6.16 -13.90 -2.18
N GLY A 217 5.71 -13.40 -3.32
CA GLY A 217 4.32 -13.45 -3.76
C GLY A 217 4.16 -13.49 -5.29
N PRO A 218 2.93 -13.29 -5.81
CA PRO A 218 2.64 -13.42 -7.23
C PRO A 218 3.24 -12.30 -8.08
N ILE A 219 3.70 -12.68 -9.27
CA ILE A 219 4.45 -11.82 -10.19
C ILE A 219 3.71 -10.55 -10.63
N THR A 220 2.39 -10.54 -10.62
CA THR A 220 1.60 -9.37 -11.06
C THR A 220 1.24 -8.40 -9.93
N TYR A 221 1.52 -8.73 -8.66
CA TYR A 221 1.00 -7.99 -7.50
C TYR A 221 1.33 -6.50 -7.51
N ASP A 222 2.61 -6.16 -7.68
CA ASP A 222 3.06 -4.77 -7.62
C ASP A 222 2.71 -3.99 -8.89
N ALA A 223 2.64 -4.65 -10.06
CA ALA A 223 2.12 -4.03 -11.27
C ALA A 223 0.65 -3.59 -11.10
N VAL A 224 -0.16 -4.43 -10.45
CA VAL A 224 -1.55 -4.08 -10.08
C VAL A 224 -1.58 -2.92 -9.10
N SER A 225 -0.73 -2.96 -8.07
CA SER A 225 -0.64 -1.89 -7.06
C SER A 225 -0.45 -0.52 -7.69
N LEU A 226 0.37 -0.47 -8.74
CA LEU A 226 0.71 0.76 -9.45
C LEU A 226 -0.34 1.15 -10.49
N LEU A 227 -0.74 0.23 -11.37
CA LEU A 227 -1.59 0.54 -12.53
C LEU A 227 -3.08 0.64 -12.19
N ARG A 228 -3.54 -0.09 -11.16
CA ARG A 228 -4.89 0.01 -10.59
C ARG A 228 -4.84 0.50 -9.16
N ASP A 229 -4.18 1.65 -8.99
CA ASP A 229 -4.01 2.32 -7.71
C ASP A 229 -5.36 2.68 -7.09
N CYS A 230 -5.52 2.47 -5.78
CA CYS A 230 -6.74 2.82 -5.06
C CYS A 230 -6.98 4.34 -4.97
N TYR A 231 -5.92 5.14 -5.16
CA TYR A 231 -5.96 6.59 -5.03
C TYR A 231 -6.20 7.32 -6.36
N ARG A 232 -5.96 6.65 -7.50
CA ARG A 232 -6.13 7.21 -8.84
C ARG A 232 -6.59 6.13 -9.81
N ARG A 233 -7.60 6.47 -10.62
CA ARG A 233 -8.05 5.59 -11.71
C ARG A 233 -7.78 6.25 -13.04
N TRP A 234 -7.12 5.52 -13.93
CA TRP A 234 -6.91 5.89 -15.31
C TRP A 234 -7.92 5.19 -16.24
N PRO A 235 -8.09 5.66 -17.49
CA PRO A 235 -8.84 4.93 -18.50
C PRO A 235 -8.30 3.49 -18.64
N ASP A 236 -9.20 2.52 -18.75
CA ASP A 236 -8.80 1.10 -18.79
C ASP A 236 -7.95 0.77 -20.03
N GLU A 237 -8.13 1.51 -21.13
CA GLU A 237 -7.30 1.43 -22.34
C GLU A 237 -5.83 1.77 -22.03
N TRP A 238 -5.58 2.85 -21.29
CA TRP A 238 -4.20 3.25 -20.92
C TRP A 238 -3.54 2.23 -20.00
N VAL A 239 -4.31 1.71 -19.03
CA VAL A 239 -3.84 0.64 -18.15
C VAL A 239 -3.47 -0.61 -18.96
N SER A 240 -4.30 -0.98 -19.93
CA SER A 240 -4.06 -2.10 -20.85
C SER A 240 -2.79 -1.89 -21.67
N ASP A 241 -2.59 -0.69 -22.24
CA ASP A 241 -1.41 -0.37 -23.04
C ASP A 241 -0.12 -0.46 -22.21
N TRP A 242 -0.11 0.10 -21.00
CA TRP A 242 1.05 0.00 -20.09
C TRP A 242 1.32 -1.44 -19.66
N LEU A 243 0.27 -2.22 -19.35
CA LEU A 243 0.40 -3.63 -18.99
C LEU A 243 0.95 -4.46 -20.15
N HIS A 244 0.47 -4.24 -21.37
CA HIS A 244 0.92 -4.96 -22.56
C HIS A 244 2.38 -4.62 -22.90
N ALA A 245 2.77 -3.36 -22.80
CA ALA A 245 4.15 -2.94 -23.00
C ALA A 245 5.07 -3.56 -21.94
N PHE A 246 4.68 -3.52 -20.68
CA PHE A 246 5.40 -4.14 -19.56
C PHE A 246 5.55 -5.66 -19.73
N HIS A 247 4.46 -6.35 -20.07
CA HIS A 247 4.48 -7.77 -20.39
C HIS A 247 5.44 -8.08 -21.54
N GLY A 248 5.31 -7.37 -22.66
CA GLY A 248 6.14 -7.60 -23.84
C GLY A 248 7.64 -7.39 -23.58
N GLN A 249 7.98 -6.44 -22.71
CA GLN A 249 9.37 -6.14 -22.37
C GLN A 249 9.99 -7.15 -21.38
N PHE A 250 9.23 -7.61 -20.38
CA PHE A 250 9.80 -8.35 -19.25
C PHE A 250 9.25 -9.77 -19.07
N TYR A 251 8.06 -10.08 -19.62
CA TYR A 251 7.32 -11.31 -19.31
C TYR A 251 6.75 -12.02 -20.54
N ALA A 252 7.33 -11.78 -21.73
CA ALA A 252 6.89 -12.36 -23.00
C ALA A 252 6.92 -13.91 -23.02
N GLN A 253 7.59 -14.54 -22.04
CA GLN A 253 7.58 -16.02 -21.87
C GLN A 253 6.23 -16.56 -21.37
N TYR A 254 5.34 -15.73 -20.82
CA TYR A 254 3.99 -16.10 -20.43
C TYR A 254 3.00 -15.66 -21.52
N PRO A 255 1.95 -16.44 -21.84
CA PRO A 255 0.90 -15.96 -22.74
C PRO A 255 0.25 -14.68 -22.21
N LEU A 256 0.08 -13.67 -23.09
CA LEU A 256 -0.49 -12.36 -22.69
C LEU A 256 -1.85 -12.52 -22.00
N ALA A 257 -2.74 -13.36 -22.54
CA ALA A 257 -4.07 -13.59 -21.97
C ALA A 257 -3.99 -14.15 -20.53
N GLN A 258 -3.02 -15.04 -20.26
CA GLN A 258 -2.79 -15.57 -18.91
C GLN A 258 -2.24 -14.49 -17.97
N PHE A 259 -1.27 -13.69 -18.43
CA PHE A 259 -0.69 -12.62 -17.64
C PHE A 259 -1.72 -11.55 -17.30
N THR A 260 -2.58 -11.17 -18.28
CA THR A 260 -3.70 -10.24 -18.06
C THR A 260 -4.69 -10.81 -17.05
N ARG A 261 -5.05 -12.09 -17.15
CA ARG A 261 -5.93 -12.73 -16.17
C ARG A 261 -5.33 -12.72 -14.77
N TRP A 262 -4.05 -13.02 -14.62
CA TRP A 262 -3.34 -12.91 -13.33
C TRP A 262 -3.38 -11.49 -12.75
N PHE A 263 -3.09 -10.51 -13.59
CA PHE A 263 -3.17 -9.09 -13.22
C PHE A 263 -4.57 -8.69 -12.76
N ASP A 264 -5.61 -9.06 -13.51
CA ASP A 264 -7.00 -8.75 -13.21
C ASP A 264 -7.44 -9.36 -11.87
N LEU A 265 -7.22 -10.66 -11.68
CA LEU A 265 -7.68 -11.36 -10.48
C LEU A 265 -6.85 -11.02 -9.23
N THR A 266 -5.56 -10.75 -9.38
CA THR A 266 -4.74 -10.18 -8.29
C THR A 266 -5.24 -8.78 -7.94
N GLY A 267 -5.66 -7.98 -8.93
CA GLY A 267 -6.28 -6.68 -8.71
C GLY A 267 -7.54 -6.76 -7.87
N MET A 268 -8.43 -7.70 -8.18
CA MET A 268 -9.64 -7.92 -7.39
C MET A 268 -9.30 -8.28 -5.93
N GLN A 269 -8.36 -9.19 -5.70
CA GLN A 269 -7.91 -9.53 -4.34
C GLN A 269 -7.41 -8.28 -3.59
N ARG A 270 -6.54 -7.47 -4.23
CA ARG A 270 -6.02 -6.24 -3.61
C ARG A 270 -7.10 -5.22 -3.32
N HIS A 271 -8.08 -5.03 -4.21
CA HIS A 271 -9.15 -4.07 -4.00
C HIS A 271 -10.14 -4.53 -2.92
N ILE A 272 -10.41 -5.83 -2.79
CA ILE A 272 -11.14 -6.40 -1.66
C ILE A 272 -10.41 -6.07 -0.35
N LYS A 273 -9.13 -6.39 -0.25
CA LYS A 273 -8.29 -6.07 0.91
C LYS A 273 -8.32 -4.57 1.23
N ALA A 274 -8.02 -3.72 0.24
CA ALA A 274 -7.87 -2.27 0.43
C ALA A 274 -9.17 -1.62 0.93
N SER A 275 -10.31 -1.98 0.37
CA SER A 275 -11.62 -1.46 0.81
C SER A 275 -11.92 -1.82 2.28
N GLY A 276 -11.56 -3.03 2.72
CA GLY A 276 -11.65 -3.43 4.11
C GLY A 276 -10.66 -2.69 5.02
N ILE A 277 -9.42 -2.48 4.55
CA ILE A 277 -8.41 -1.70 5.30
C ILE A 277 -8.88 -0.26 5.49
N PHE A 278 -9.43 0.40 4.48
CA PHE A 278 -9.92 1.78 4.59
C PHE A 278 -11.03 1.91 5.64
N ALA A 279 -11.97 0.96 5.68
CA ALA A 279 -12.98 0.88 6.74
C ALA A 279 -12.35 0.65 8.13
N ARG A 280 -11.35 -0.25 8.23
CA ARG A 280 -10.64 -0.52 9.49
C ARG A 280 -9.89 0.71 10.00
N LEU A 281 -9.20 1.44 9.13
CA LEU A 281 -8.49 2.67 9.47
C LEU A 281 -9.42 3.73 10.07
N HIS A 282 -10.64 3.85 9.54
CA HIS A 282 -11.64 4.74 10.11
C HIS A 282 -12.09 4.28 11.51
N HIS A 283 -12.55 3.04 11.63
CA HIS A 283 -13.20 2.57 12.87
C HIS A 283 -12.22 2.26 13.99
N ARG A 284 -11.03 1.72 13.68
CA ARG A 284 -10.02 1.34 14.68
C ARG A 284 -9.05 2.47 14.99
N ASP A 285 -8.62 3.20 13.96
CA ASP A 285 -7.48 4.12 14.05
C ASP A 285 -7.91 5.60 13.97
N GLY A 286 -9.21 5.89 13.76
CA GLY A 286 -9.75 7.24 13.67
C GLY A 286 -9.34 8.01 12.40
N LYS A 287 -8.84 7.31 11.36
CA LYS A 287 -8.34 7.90 10.10
C LYS A 287 -9.41 7.83 9.02
N SER A 288 -10.22 8.88 8.88
CA SER A 288 -11.39 8.91 7.98
C SER A 288 -11.07 9.27 6.54
N ASP A 289 -9.88 9.79 6.25
CA ASP A 289 -9.50 10.31 4.93
C ASP A 289 -9.56 9.27 3.82
N TYR A 290 -9.37 7.99 4.18
CA TYR A 290 -9.40 6.86 3.25
C TYR A 290 -10.81 6.40 2.84
N LEU A 291 -11.86 6.79 3.58
CA LEU A 291 -13.24 6.38 3.25
C LEU A 291 -13.67 6.87 1.87
N GLY A 292 -13.15 8.03 1.44
CA GLY A 292 -13.39 8.58 0.12
C GLY A 292 -12.91 7.71 -1.05
N ASP A 293 -11.96 6.81 -0.81
CA ASP A 293 -11.38 5.94 -1.83
C ASP A 293 -12.11 4.58 -1.97
N ILE A 294 -12.99 4.22 -1.01
CA ILE A 294 -13.74 2.95 -1.06
C ILE A 294 -14.61 2.83 -2.33
N PRO A 295 -15.41 3.83 -2.76
CA PRO A 295 -16.23 3.69 -3.96
C PRO A 295 -15.41 3.42 -5.23
N ARG A 296 -14.27 4.08 -5.40
CA ARG A 296 -13.35 3.86 -6.53
C ARG A 296 -12.79 2.44 -6.50
N THR A 297 -12.37 1.99 -5.32
CA THR A 297 -11.82 0.64 -5.10
C THR A 297 -12.86 -0.44 -5.40
N LEU A 298 -14.10 -0.27 -4.96
CA LEU A 298 -15.21 -1.18 -5.27
C LEU A 298 -15.58 -1.15 -6.77
N GLY A 299 -15.46 0.01 -7.42
CA GLY A 299 -15.69 0.13 -8.87
C GLY A 299 -14.80 -0.80 -9.70
N TYR A 300 -13.53 -1.01 -9.30
CA TYR A 300 -12.67 -2.00 -9.96
C TYR A 300 -13.21 -3.44 -9.81
N LEU A 301 -13.80 -3.78 -8.65
CA LEU A 301 -14.39 -5.11 -8.43
C LEU A 301 -15.58 -5.36 -9.36
N VAL A 302 -16.40 -4.33 -9.59
CA VAL A 302 -17.54 -4.40 -10.50
C VAL A 302 -17.06 -4.58 -11.94
N ASP A 303 -16.19 -3.68 -12.41
CA ASP A 303 -15.80 -3.64 -13.83
C ASP A 303 -14.97 -4.87 -14.22
N ILE A 304 -13.99 -5.26 -13.40
CA ILE A 304 -13.12 -6.39 -13.70
C ILE A 304 -13.85 -7.73 -13.52
N GLY A 305 -14.64 -7.87 -12.46
CA GLY A 305 -15.33 -9.13 -12.22
C GLY A 305 -16.34 -9.48 -13.32
N ARG A 306 -16.92 -8.47 -13.99
CA ARG A 306 -17.80 -8.66 -15.15
C ARG A 306 -17.10 -9.25 -16.38
N LEU A 307 -15.78 -9.11 -16.49
CA LEU A 307 -15.03 -9.73 -17.57
C LEU A 307 -14.90 -11.26 -17.41
N TYR A 308 -15.21 -11.77 -16.23
CA TYR A 308 -15.06 -13.19 -15.87
C TYR A 308 -16.41 -13.78 -15.44
N PRO A 309 -17.03 -14.67 -16.25
CA PRO A 309 -18.37 -15.20 -15.97
C PRO A 309 -18.54 -15.77 -14.56
N GLN A 310 -17.49 -16.42 -14.01
CA GLN A 310 -17.52 -17.00 -12.64
C GLN A 310 -17.50 -15.96 -11.52
N LEU A 311 -17.21 -14.70 -11.81
CA LEU A 311 -17.16 -13.58 -10.86
C LEU A 311 -18.29 -12.56 -11.06
N SER A 312 -19.15 -12.74 -12.08
CA SER A 312 -20.22 -11.81 -12.41
C SER A 312 -21.21 -11.64 -11.25
N ALA A 313 -21.61 -12.72 -10.58
CA ALA A 313 -22.50 -12.65 -9.43
C ALA A 313 -21.89 -11.87 -8.25
N PHE A 314 -20.56 -11.95 -8.05
CA PHE A 314 -19.86 -11.14 -7.06
C PHE A 314 -19.85 -9.66 -7.44
N SER A 315 -19.64 -9.34 -8.74
CA SER A 315 -19.73 -7.96 -9.23
C SER A 315 -21.13 -7.37 -9.02
N ASP A 316 -22.18 -8.16 -9.27
CA ASP A 316 -23.57 -7.75 -9.01
C ASP A 316 -23.82 -7.50 -7.52
N PHE A 317 -23.31 -8.36 -6.64
CA PHE A 317 -23.39 -8.16 -5.19
C PHE A 317 -22.70 -6.86 -4.76
N ILE A 318 -21.49 -6.59 -5.29
CA ILE A 318 -20.78 -5.34 -4.97
C ILE A 318 -21.57 -4.13 -5.45
N GLU A 319 -22.09 -4.15 -6.68
CA GLU A 319 -22.79 -3.01 -7.30
C GLU A 319 -24.16 -2.75 -6.67
N GLN A 320 -24.93 -3.80 -6.35
CA GLN A 320 -26.32 -3.68 -5.94
C GLN A 320 -26.49 -3.62 -4.41
N ASP A 321 -25.62 -4.34 -3.67
CA ASP A 321 -25.78 -4.45 -2.21
C ASP A 321 -24.69 -3.66 -1.44
N VAL A 322 -23.43 -3.61 -1.92
CA VAL A 322 -22.32 -3.00 -1.15
C VAL A 322 -22.16 -1.51 -1.48
N LEU A 323 -22.00 -1.18 -2.75
CA LEU A 323 -21.67 0.20 -3.20
C LEU A 323 -22.74 1.23 -2.82
N PRO A 324 -24.05 0.96 -2.96
CA PRO A 324 -25.09 1.93 -2.53
C PRO A 324 -25.04 2.22 -1.04
N ASN A 325 -24.75 1.21 -0.21
CA ASN A 325 -24.63 1.37 1.25
C ASN A 325 -23.37 2.20 1.61
N VAL A 326 -22.25 2.02 0.91
CA VAL A 326 -21.05 2.88 1.08
C VAL A 326 -21.37 4.33 0.77
N LEU A 327 -22.05 4.60 -0.35
CA LEU A 327 -22.41 5.95 -0.75
C LEU A 327 -23.40 6.60 0.24
N ALA A 328 -24.35 5.85 0.76
CA ALA A 328 -25.28 6.31 1.80
C ALA A 328 -24.57 6.65 3.13
N ALA A 329 -23.63 5.81 3.55
CA ALA A 329 -22.81 6.06 4.75
C ALA A 329 -22.00 7.34 4.63
N GLN A 330 -21.34 7.57 3.49
CA GLN A 330 -20.57 8.80 3.22
C GLN A 330 -21.45 10.06 3.23
N HIS A 331 -22.66 10.01 2.70
CA HIS A 331 -23.59 11.14 2.76
C HIS A 331 -24.01 11.47 4.20
N SER A 332 -24.27 10.45 5.02
CA SER A 332 -24.64 10.61 6.41
C SER A 332 -23.51 11.25 7.24
N GLU A 333 -22.26 10.87 7.03
CA GLU A 333 -21.10 11.47 7.69
C GLU A 333 -20.88 12.93 7.30
N LYS A 334 -20.95 13.25 6.01
CA LYS A 334 -20.84 14.64 5.53
C LYS A 334 -21.94 15.52 6.14
N THR A 335 -23.16 15.04 6.24
CA THR A 335 -24.29 15.77 6.85
C THR A 335 -24.05 16.02 8.35
N LYS A 336 -23.52 15.05 9.09
CA LYS A 336 -23.17 15.23 10.52
C LYS A 336 -22.09 16.28 10.70
N ILE A 337 -21.05 16.28 9.88
CA ILE A 337 -19.96 17.26 9.95
C ILE A 337 -20.49 18.67 9.69
N VAL A 338 -21.32 18.87 8.66
CA VAL A 338 -21.92 20.16 8.34
C VAL A 338 -22.84 20.65 9.48
N SER A 339 -23.64 19.78 10.08
CA SER A 339 -24.53 20.14 11.20
C SER A 339 -23.75 20.54 12.46
N LEU A 340 -22.62 19.87 12.74
CA LEU A 340 -21.74 20.22 13.86
C LEU A 340 -20.99 21.54 13.64
N ALA A 341 -20.65 21.85 12.38
CA ALA A 341 -20.01 23.12 12.01
C ALA A 341 -20.98 24.31 12.05
N SER A 342 -22.25 24.09 11.70
CA SER A 342 -23.30 25.11 11.70
C SER A 342 -23.97 25.33 13.06
N GLY A 343 -23.82 24.43 14.01
CA GLY A 343 -24.36 24.53 15.38
C GLY A 343 -23.48 25.26 16.39
N LYS A 344 -22.36 25.84 15.97
CA LYS A 344 -21.50 26.73 16.79
C LYS A 344 -21.68 28.18 16.35
N GLY A 345 -22.91 28.69 16.51
CA GLY A 345 -23.30 30.07 16.40
C GLY A 345 -23.96 30.55 17.69
#